data_ba86a15d9328c608879059c8f2dc44c6
#
_entry.id   ba86a15d9328c608879059c8f2dc44c6
#
_cell.length_a   1.000
_cell.length_b   1.000
_cell.length_c   1.000
_cell.angle_alpha   90.00
_cell.angle_beta   90.00
_cell.angle_gamma   90.00
#
_symmetry.space_group_name_H-M   'P 1'
#
loop_
_entity.id
_entity.type
_entity.pdbx_description
1 polymer ?
#
loop_
_entity_poly.entity_id
_entity_poly.type
_entity_poly.pdbx_seq_one_letter_code
_entity_poly.pdbx_strand_id
1 'polypeptide(L)'
;KGEHTEPFPIPEDMMDEVMPIKEMIDEAVANTNDDLLEKFLNEEPFTKEEISWALRQGVMNQTLIPVLCGTSNIGIQILLNSMVAFFPAAGDTCNSIIVENIDTHEEDIIGFNESLPPSLFIFKTIVDPFVGRESLFKVCTGRIQTGMSLLNVNKNEVEKVNKLYIKRGKELIEVDELCAGDIGCMTKLSHSSTNDTLCTLDYRMKYQPIHFSKPYYGKAIQPIGKANEEKIASGITRLLEEDQTLKFENNHETKQQCIYGIGDIHLESVVAKLKSKFKIDVKLSNMKVSYRETIRKSYTQRTKFKKQSGGHGQYGEVEILFEPTKDYSQSYTFKEKVFGGAVPKAYFPAVEKGLIESVKEGVIGHYPVLGIQATLLDGSYHSVDSSEQAFKTATMMCFKEAMKHLDPCLLEPY
;
A
#
# COMPACT_ATOMS: atom_id res chain seq x y z
N LYS A 1 -8.18 27.22 -39.81
CA LYS A 1 -6.81 27.73 -39.96
C LYS A 1 -6.69 28.88 -38.99
N GLY A 2 -5.92 28.73 -37.91
CA GLY A 2 -5.69 29.80 -36.94
C GLY A 2 -4.66 30.79 -37.44
N GLU A 3 -5.03 31.56 -38.40
CA GLU A 3 -4.20 32.69 -38.88
C GLU A 3 -4.45 33.86 -37.91
N HIS A 4 -3.38 34.50 -37.46
CA HIS A 4 -3.42 35.76 -36.74
C HIS A 4 -4.11 36.80 -37.63
N THR A 5 -5.32 37.16 -37.29
CA THR A 5 -5.99 38.34 -37.89
C THR A 5 -5.44 39.58 -37.21
N GLU A 6 -5.22 40.66 -37.99
CA GLU A 6 -4.87 41.94 -37.38
C GLU A 6 -6.01 42.42 -36.47
N PRO A 7 -5.68 43.00 -35.27
CA PRO A 7 -6.69 43.54 -34.38
C PRO A 7 -7.49 44.65 -35.12
N PHE A 8 -8.79 44.57 -35.06
CA PHE A 8 -9.68 45.63 -35.54
C PHE A 8 -10.53 46.17 -34.38
N PRO A 9 -11.06 47.41 -34.47
CA PRO A 9 -11.92 47.98 -33.43
C PRO A 9 -13.15 47.09 -33.15
N ILE A 10 -13.57 47.04 -31.91
CA ILE A 10 -14.80 46.34 -31.52
C ILE A 10 -15.98 47.02 -32.20
N PRO A 11 -16.86 46.28 -32.92
CA PRO A 11 -18.07 46.83 -33.50
C PRO A 11 -18.97 47.51 -32.45
N GLU A 12 -19.60 48.62 -32.81
CA GLU A 12 -20.45 49.41 -31.87
C GLU A 12 -21.60 48.57 -31.27
N ASP A 13 -22.17 47.66 -32.06
CA ASP A 13 -23.25 46.78 -31.66
C ASP A 13 -22.83 45.69 -30.66
N MET A 14 -21.52 45.45 -30.46
CA MET A 14 -20.99 44.54 -29.49
C MET A 14 -20.47 45.20 -28.19
N MET A 15 -20.42 46.54 -28.16
CA MET A 15 -19.85 47.25 -27.02
C MET A 15 -20.63 46.97 -25.70
N ASP A 16 -21.95 46.87 -25.77
CA ASP A 16 -22.81 46.60 -24.62
C ASP A 16 -22.56 45.20 -23.99
N GLU A 17 -22.06 44.25 -24.78
CA GLU A 17 -21.70 42.91 -24.32
C GLU A 17 -20.26 42.84 -23.80
N VAL A 18 -19.35 43.59 -24.43
CA VAL A 18 -17.89 43.51 -24.16
C VAL A 18 -17.52 44.36 -22.93
N MET A 19 -18.11 45.54 -22.76
CA MET A 19 -17.76 46.46 -21.65
C MET A 19 -17.92 45.85 -20.28
N PRO A 20 -19.02 45.15 -19.96
CA PRO A 20 -19.16 44.50 -18.65
C PRO A 20 -18.12 43.41 -18.40
N ILE A 21 -17.73 42.69 -19.46
CA ILE A 21 -16.66 41.64 -19.37
C ILE A 21 -15.31 42.29 -19.08
N LYS A 22 -15.03 43.44 -19.76
CA LYS A 22 -13.80 44.17 -19.50
C LYS A 22 -13.74 44.68 -18.06
N GLU A 23 -14.82 45.30 -17.58
CA GLU A 23 -14.90 45.76 -16.18
C GLU A 23 -14.68 44.63 -15.17
N MET A 24 -15.24 43.43 -15.40
CA MET A 24 -14.98 42.27 -14.57
C MET A 24 -13.49 41.82 -14.57
N ILE A 25 -12.82 41.94 -15.73
CA ILE A 25 -11.39 41.65 -15.82
C ILE A 25 -10.58 42.72 -15.11
N ASP A 26 -10.88 43.96 -15.29
CA ASP A 26 -10.21 45.10 -14.65
C ASP A 26 -10.38 45.05 -13.12
N GLU A 27 -11.58 44.72 -12.61
CA GLU A 27 -11.83 44.48 -11.18
C GLU A 27 -11.02 43.25 -10.67
N ALA A 28 -10.98 42.15 -11.42
CA ALA A 28 -10.20 40.98 -11.03
C ALA A 28 -8.70 41.29 -11.01
N VAL A 29 -8.19 42.09 -11.92
CA VAL A 29 -6.80 42.58 -11.94
C VAL A 29 -6.54 43.47 -10.74
N ALA A 30 -7.41 44.41 -10.44
CA ALA A 30 -7.30 45.32 -9.29
C ALA A 30 -7.19 44.57 -7.97
N ASN A 31 -7.96 43.50 -7.79
CA ASN A 31 -7.98 42.71 -6.56
C ASN A 31 -6.71 41.85 -6.34
N THR A 32 -5.73 41.83 -7.25
CA THR A 32 -4.51 41.08 -7.11
C THR A 32 -3.40 41.77 -6.32
N ASN A 33 -3.42 43.12 -6.25
CA ASN A 33 -2.42 43.95 -5.59
C ASN A 33 -3.00 45.30 -5.17
N ASP A 34 -2.58 45.84 -4.02
CA ASP A 34 -3.02 47.14 -3.49
C ASP A 34 -2.72 48.31 -4.43
N ASP A 35 -1.55 48.30 -5.12
CA ASP A 35 -1.19 49.36 -6.07
C ASP A 35 -2.11 49.35 -7.31
N LEU A 36 -2.52 48.17 -7.77
CA LEU A 36 -3.47 48.04 -8.88
C LEU A 36 -4.91 48.42 -8.43
N LEU A 37 -5.25 48.13 -7.18
CA LEU A 37 -6.53 48.54 -6.62
C LEU A 37 -6.62 50.08 -6.53
N GLU A 38 -5.54 50.75 -6.11
CA GLU A 38 -5.49 52.22 -6.08
C GLU A 38 -5.64 52.82 -7.47
N LYS A 39 -4.97 52.26 -8.49
CA LYS A 39 -5.16 52.69 -9.92
C LYS A 39 -6.58 52.51 -10.39
N PHE A 40 -7.23 51.39 -10.06
CA PHE A 40 -8.61 51.13 -10.45
C PHE A 40 -9.58 52.13 -9.84
N LEU A 41 -9.38 52.43 -8.54
CA LEU A 41 -10.21 53.43 -7.83
C LEU A 41 -10.00 54.84 -8.35
N ASN A 42 -8.85 55.15 -8.90
CA ASN A 42 -8.50 56.44 -9.58
C ASN A 42 -8.90 56.49 -11.05
N GLU A 43 -9.56 55.45 -11.57
CA GLU A 43 -9.96 55.31 -12.97
C GLU A 43 -8.77 55.37 -13.94
N GLU A 44 -7.56 54.96 -13.50
CA GLU A 44 -6.37 54.89 -14.33
C GLU A 44 -6.34 53.61 -15.15
N PRO A 45 -6.05 53.64 -16.47
CA PRO A 45 -6.00 52.44 -17.30
C PRO A 45 -4.80 51.55 -16.93
N PHE A 46 -4.99 50.23 -16.89
CA PHE A 46 -3.93 49.27 -16.75
C PHE A 46 -3.10 49.10 -18.04
N THR A 47 -1.82 48.94 -17.87
CA THR A 47 -0.92 48.50 -18.96
C THR A 47 -1.09 47.02 -19.28
N LYS A 48 -0.67 46.58 -20.46
CA LYS A 48 -0.72 45.15 -20.82
C LYS A 48 0.17 44.29 -19.94
N GLU A 49 1.27 44.84 -19.46
CA GLU A 49 2.22 44.18 -18.57
C GLU A 49 1.60 43.99 -17.17
N GLU A 50 0.92 44.99 -16.64
CA GLU A 50 0.19 44.91 -15.36
C GLU A 50 -0.94 43.89 -15.43
N ILE A 51 -1.74 43.87 -16.46
CA ILE A 51 -2.78 42.89 -16.69
C ILE A 51 -2.19 41.46 -16.75
N SER A 52 -1.14 41.27 -17.54
CA SER A 52 -0.49 40.00 -17.71
C SER A 52 0.11 39.48 -16.38
N TRP A 53 0.75 40.39 -15.64
CA TRP A 53 1.31 40.06 -14.30
C TRP A 53 0.20 39.71 -13.30
N ALA A 54 -0.85 40.52 -13.23
CA ALA A 54 -1.96 40.30 -12.30
C ALA A 54 -2.70 39.00 -12.62
N LEU A 55 -2.97 38.69 -13.88
CA LEU A 55 -3.59 37.44 -14.29
C LEU A 55 -2.71 36.22 -13.89
N ARG A 56 -1.39 36.34 -14.08
CA ARG A 56 -0.46 35.30 -13.64
C ARG A 56 -0.51 35.11 -12.11
N GLN A 57 -0.47 36.19 -11.32
CA GLN A 57 -0.57 36.12 -9.86
C GLN A 57 -1.92 35.51 -9.42
N GLY A 58 -3.02 35.93 -10.03
CA GLY A 58 -4.34 35.40 -9.74
C GLY A 58 -4.46 33.90 -10.03
N VAL A 59 -3.85 33.42 -11.12
CA VAL A 59 -3.80 31.97 -11.43
C VAL A 59 -2.90 31.22 -10.45
N MET A 60 -1.75 31.79 -10.10
CA MET A 60 -0.83 31.18 -9.11
C MET A 60 -1.47 31.06 -7.72
N ASN A 61 -2.20 32.10 -7.30
CA ASN A 61 -2.90 32.15 -6.01
C ASN A 61 -4.27 31.43 -6.04
N GLN A 62 -4.66 30.87 -7.19
CA GLN A 62 -5.96 30.19 -7.41
C GLN A 62 -7.18 31.08 -7.23
N THR A 63 -7.02 32.38 -7.32
CA THR A 63 -8.10 33.36 -7.31
C THR A 63 -8.74 33.59 -8.68
N LEU A 64 -7.99 33.29 -9.75
CA LEU A 64 -8.43 33.40 -11.14
C LEU A 64 -8.27 32.04 -11.84
N ILE A 65 -9.26 31.66 -12.64
CA ILE A 65 -9.26 30.44 -13.44
C ILE A 65 -9.41 30.83 -14.92
N PRO A 66 -8.36 30.65 -15.75
CA PRO A 66 -8.45 30.92 -17.18
C PRO A 66 -9.33 29.88 -17.86
N VAL A 67 -10.35 30.35 -18.61
CA VAL A 67 -11.24 29.50 -19.41
C VAL A 67 -10.91 29.70 -20.87
N LEU A 68 -10.56 28.61 -21.55
CA LEU A 68 -10.14 28.59 -22.95
C LEU A 68 -11.07 27.71 -23.76
N CYS A 69 -11.30 28.09 -25.02
CA CYS A 69 -12.08 27.30 -25.95
C CYS A 69 -11.21 26.91 -27.14
N GLY A 70 -11.30 25.66 -27.56
CA GLY A 70 -10.54 25.15 -28.71
C GLY A 70 -10.98 23.77 -29.14
N THR A 71 -10.47 23.33 -30.29
CA THR A 71 -10.61 21.97 -30.83
C THR A 71 -9.22 21.39 -31.10
N SER A 72 -9.14 20.12 -31.47
CA SER A 72 -7.88 19.42 -31.69
C SER A 72 -6.93 20.10 -32.70
N ASN A 73 -7.43 20.97 -33.56
CA ASN A 73 -6.63 21.67 -34.57
C ASN A 73 -6.72 23.22 -34.49
N ILE A 74 -7.65 23.75 -33.67
CA ILE A 74 -7.88 25.20 -33.55
C ILE A 74 -7.83 25.52 -32.04
N GLY A 75 -7.07 26.55 -31.69
CA GLY A 75 -6.95 27.01 -30.30
C GLY A 75 -5.84 26.33 -29.48
N ILE A 76 -5.18 25.26 -29.98
CA ILE A 76 -4.05 24.62 -29.29
C ILE A 76 -2.92 25.59 -28.99
N GLN A 77 -2.60 26.49 -29.97
CA GLN A 77 -1.57 27.52 -29.78
C GLN A 77 -1.95 28.47 -28.64
N ILE A 78 -3.22 28.83 -28.55
CA ILE A 78 -3.75 29.72 -27.47
C ILE A 78 -3.57 29.01 -26.15
N LEU A 79 -3.95 27.74 -26.03
CA LEU A 79 -3.76 26.96 -24.84
C LEU A 79 -2.30 26.90 -24.38
N LEU A 80 -1.38 26.55 -25.29
CA LEU A 80 0.06 26.50 -25.01
C LEU A 80 0.62 27.86 -24.58
N ASN A 81 0.25 28.93 -25.30
CA ASN A 81 0.66 30.29 -24.94
C ASN A 81 0.11 30.71 -23.58
N SER A 82 -1.13 30.35 -23.25
CA SER A 82 -1.73 30.62 -21.92
C SER A 82 -1.06 29.86 -20.82
N MET A 83 -0.65 28.60 -21.07
CA MET A 83 0.14 27.83 -20.11
C MET A 83 1.48 28.52 -19.80
N VAL A 84 2.19 28.98 -20.85
CA VAL A 84 3.46 29.69 -20.66
C VAL A 84 3.28 31.04 -19.98
N ALA A 85 2.20 31.76 -20.29
CA ALA A 85 1.95 33.11 -19.74
C ALA A 85 1.49 33.04 -18.23
N PHE A 86 0.62 32.09 -17.87
CA PHE A 86 -0.08 32.11 -16.60
C PHE A 86 0.36 31.02 -15.63
N PHE A 87 0.84 29.87 -16.10
CA PHE A 87 1.19 28.79 -15.18
C PHE A 87 2.56 29.04 -14.52
N PRO A 88 2.66 28.70 -13.23
CA PRO A 88 3.92 28.87 -12.52
C PRO A 88 5.00 27.91 -13.00
N ALA A 89 6.23 28.38 -13.05
CA ALA A 89 7.40 27.53 -13.13
C ALA A 89 7.71 26.88 -11.77
N ALA A 90 8.56 25.87 -11.74
CA ALA A 90 8.93 25.19 -10.52
C ALA A 90 9.49 26.16 -9.44
N GLY A 91 10.28 27.15 -9.86
CA GLY A 91 10.84 28.16 -8.95
C GLY A 91 9.83 29.17 -8.41
N ASP A 92 8.66 29.32 -9.05
CA ASP A 92 7.63 30.27 -8.60
C ASP A 92 6.80 29.74 -7.43
N THR A 93 6.61 28.42 -7.32
CA THR A 93 5.63 27.81 -6.39
C THR A 93 6.23 27.05 -5.23
N CYS A 94 7.48 26.63 -5.31
CA CYS A 94 8.09 25.76 -4.29
C CYS A 94 9.21 26.44 -3.53
N ASN A 95 8.83 27.32 -2.61
CA ASN A 95 9.78 27.88 -1.62
C ASN A 95 9.64 27.19 -0.25
N SER A 96 8.97 26.02 -0.18
CA SER A 96 8.64 25.37 1.10
C SER A 96 8.64 23.85 1.00
N ILE A 97 9.75 23.26 0.53
CA ILE A 97 9.94 21.81 0.59
C ILE A 97 10.52 21.50 1.97
N ILE A 98 9.79 20.74 2.77
CA ILE A 98 10.25 20.31 4.10
C ILE A 98 11.24 19.18 3.94
N VAL A 99 12.41 19.32 4.53
CA VAL A 99 13.49 18.35 4.55
C VAL A 99 13.97 18.10 5.97
N GLU A 100 14.41 16.89 6.25
CA GLU A 100 15.09 16.51 7.48
C GLU A 100 16.59 16.37 7.18
N ASN A 101 17.45 17.08 7.93
CA ASN A 101 18.86 16.80 7.93
C ASN A 101 19.14 15.52 8.72
N ILE A 102 19.70 14.50 8.06
CA ILE A 102 19.89 13.17 8.64
C ILE A 102 20.93 13.19 9.79
N ASP A 103 21.87 14.11 9.76
CA ASP A 103 22.97 14.16 10.74
C ASP A 103 22.56 14.93 12.01
N THR A 104 21.73 15.98 11.88
CA THR A 104 21.26 16.79 13.02
C THR A 104 19.84 16.45 13.46
N HIS A 105 19.04 15.74 12.64
CA HIS A 105 17.61 15.50 12.83
C HIS A 105 16.76 16.77 12.93
N GLU A 106 17.25 17.87 12.40
CA GLU A 106 16.53 19.12 12.32
C GLU A 106 15.73 19.20 11.01
N GLU A 107 14.52 19.70 11.10
CA GLU A 107 13.71 20.02 9.91
C GLU A 107 14.10 21.41 9.39
N ASP A 108 14.23 21.53 8.07
CA ASP A 108 14.48 22.78 7.37
C ASP A 108 13.49 22.93 6.20
N ILE A 109 13.34 24.14 5.72
CA ILE A 109 12.48 24.46 4.57
C ILE A 109 13.39 24.98 3.45
N ILE A 110 13.40 24.26 2.34
CA ILE A 110 14.18 24.64 1.16
C ILE A 110 13.27 24.88 -0.05
N GLY A 111 13.76 25.72 -0.98
CA GLY A 111 13.16 25.87 -2.30
C GLY A 111 13.96 25.14 -3.38
N PHE A 112 13.48 25.16 -4.61
CA PHE A 112 14.28 24.74 -5.77
C PHE A 112 15.45 25.70 -5.94
N ASN A 113 16.68 25.21 -5.75
CA ASN A 113 17.88 26.03 -5.80
C ASN A 113 19.02 25.26 -6.48
N GLU A 114 19.44 25.76 -7.62
CA GLU A 114 20.54 25.18 -8.40
C GLU A 114 21.91 25.37 -7.75
N SER A 115 22.05 26.32 -6.81
CA SER A 115 23.32 26.62 -6.15
C SER A 115 23.61 25.69 -4.97
N LEU A 116 22.63 24.94 -4.46
CA LEU A 116 22.80 23.94 -3.42
C LEU A 116 23.38 22.63 -3.96
N PRO A 117 23.96 21.79 -3.11
CA PRO A 117 24.39 20.46 -3.53
C PRO A 117 23.25 19.63 -4.12
N PRO A 118 23.53 18.75 -5.10
CA PRO A 118 22.52 17.99 -5.80
C PRO A 118 21.72 17.08 -4.89
N SER A 119 20.39 17.16 -5.00
CA SER A 119 19.45 16.20 -4.40
C SER A 119 18.20 16.03 -5.24
N LEU A 120 17.60 14.85 -5.15
CA LEU A 120 16.40 14.49 -5.87
C LEU A 120 15.47 13.60 -5.03
N PHE A 121 14.19 13.60 -5.39
CA PHE A 121 13.17 12.78 -4.77
C PHE A 121 12.49 11.89 -5.80
N ILE A 122 12.46 10.56 -5.56
CA ILE A 122 11.80 9.58 -6.42
C ILE A 122 10.33 9.53 -6.05
N PHE A 123 9.48 10.12 -6.88
CA PHE A 123 8.05 10.20 -6.59
C PHE A 123 7.24 9.09 -7.23
N LYS A 124 7.79 8.36 -8.22
CA LYS A 124 7.09 7.28 -8.93
C LYS A 124 8.05 6.27 -9.55
N THR A 125 7.68 5.00 -9.46
CA THR A 125 8.33 3.91 -10.19
C THR A 125 7.36 3.36 -11.23
N ILE A 126 7.83 3.08 -12.44
CA ILE A 126 7.09 2.41 -13.51
C ILE A 126 7.87 1.14 -13.87
N VAL A 127 7.15 0.04 -14.02
CA VAL A 127 7.77 -1.22 -14.47
C VAL A 127 7.36 -1.49 -15.91
N ASP A 128 8.32 -1.29 -16.82
CA ASP A 128 8.16 -1.63 -18.23
C ASP A 128 8.67 -3.07 -18.47
N PRO A 129 7.94 -3.90 -19.23
CA PRO A 129 8.36 -5.28 -19.50
C PRO A 129 9.69 -5.40 -20.26
N PHE A 130 10.10 -4.39 -21.01
CA PHE A 130 11.29 -4.39 -21.87
C PHE A 130 12.45 -3.59 -21.26
N VAL A 131 12.18 -2.37 -20.81
CA VAL A 131 13.19 -1.48 -20.22
C VAL A 131 13.50 -1.86 -18.78
N GLY A 132 12.55 -2.50 -18.09
CA GLY A 132 12.62 -2.82 -16.68
C GLY A 132 12.09 -1.68 -15.82
N ARG A 133 12.73 -1.45 -14.67
CA ARG A 133 12.31 -0.42 -13.72
C ARG A 133 12.78 0.97 -14.16
N GLU A 134 11.83 1.87 -14.29
CA GLU A 134 12.01 3.29 -14.55
C GLU A 134 11.66 4.07 -13.29
N SER A 135 12.60 4.81 -12.72
CA SER A 135 12.39 5.66 -11.55
C SER A 135 12.24 7.09 -11.97
N LEU A 136 11.03 7.63 -11.84
CA LEU A 136 10.72 9.04 -12.10
C LEU A 136 11.05 9.84 -10.84
N PHE A 137 11.80 10.91 -11.00
CA PHE A 137 12.25 11.75 -9.90
C PHE A 137 12.13 13.24 -10.26
N LYS A 138 12.09 14.05 -9.23
CA LYS A 138 12.20 15.50 -9.33
C LYS A 138 13.53 15.94 -8.72
N VAL A 139 14.29 16.75 -9.45
CA VAL A 139 15.49 17.39 -8.90
C VAL A 139 15.04 18.53 -8.01
N CYS A 140 15.40 18.48 -6.73
CA CYS A 140 14.97 19.48 -5.77
C CYS A 140 16.05 20.55 -5.57
N THR A 141 17.34 20.16 -5.55
CA THR A 141 18.45 21.10 -5.46
C THR A 141 19.59 20.72 -6.38
N GLY A 142 20.41 21.69 -6.74
CA GLY A 142 21.60 21.50 -7.55
C GLY A 142 21.34 21.03 -8.98
N ARG A 143 22.31 20.33 -9.51
CA ARG A 143 22.29 19.76 -10.88
C ARG A 143 22.73 18.31 -10.82
N ILE A 144 21.94 17.43 -11.41
CA ILE A 144 22.24 15.99 -11.53
C ILE A 144 22.85 15.74 -12.89
N GLN A 145 24.02 15.12 -12.91
CA GLN A 145 24.75 14.79 -14.14
C GLN A 145 25.00 13.29 -14.27
N THR A 146 25.10 12.83 -15.50
CA THR A 146 25.50 11.46 -15.82
C THR A 146 26.88 11.15 -15.21
N GLY A 147 27.05 9.99 -14.62
CA GLY A 147 28.29 9.54 -13.98
C GLY A 147 28.41 9.87 -12.48
N MET A 148 27.55 10.71 -11.94
CA MET A 148 27.53 11.01 -10.48
C MET A 148 27.18 9.76 -9.65
N SER A 149 27.68 9.76 -8.42
CA SER A 149 27.28 8.81 -7.37
C SER A 149 26.47 9.55 -6.33
N LEU A 150 25.27 9.08 -6.05
CA LEU A 150 24.36 9.67 -5.07
C LEU A 150 24.06 8.67 -3.96
N LEU A 151 23.93 9.16 -2.74
CA LEU A 151 23.52 8.36 -1.59
C LEU A 151 21.98 8.29 -1.51
N ASN A 152 21.44 7.09 -1.48
CA ASN A 152 20.07 6.87 -1.05
C ASN A 152 20.03 6.95 0.49
N VAL A 153 19.54 8.05 1.04
CA VAL A 153 19.53 8.28 2.47
C VAL A 153 18.55 7.40 3.23
N ASN A 154 17.52 6.89 2.57
CA ASN A 154 16.52 6.01 3.18
C ASN A 154 17.08 4.61 3.46
N LYS A 155 18.01 4.14 2.61
CA LYS A 155 18.58 2.79 2.66
C LYS A 155 20.07 2.77 2.98
N ASN A 156 20.70 3.93 3.01
CA ASN A 156 22.14 4.11 3.20
C ASN A 156 22.99 3.35 2.16
N GLU A 157 22.54 3.41 0.90
CA GLU A 157 23.17 2.72 -0.24
C GLU A 157 23.54 3.73 -1.32
N VAL A 158 24.66 3.50 -2.01
CA VAL A 158 25.12 4.40 -3.08
C VAL A 158 24.57 3.94 -4.43
N GLU A 159 23.93 4.85 -5.14
CA GLU A 159 23.45 4.67 -6.50
C GLU A 159 24.33 5.41 -7.48
N LYS A 160 24.67 4.77 -8.59
CA LYS A 160 25.38 5.41 -9.69
C LYS A 160 24.41 5.89 -10.76
N VAL A 161 24.47 7.16 -11.10
CA VAL A 161 23.70 7.76 -12.19
C VAL A 161 24.35 7.38 -13.52
N ASN A 162 23.89 6.27 -14.12
CA ASN A 162 24.46 5.79 -15.37
C ASN A 162 23.99 6.61 -16.57
N LYS A 163 22.68 6.87 -16.65
CA LYS A 163 22.03 7.64 -17.71
C LYS A 163 20.85 8.42 -17.13
N LEU A 164 20.67 9.63 -17.66
CA LEU A 164 19.54 10.49 -17.34
C LEU A 164 18.62 10.59 -18.56
N TYR A 165 17.32 10.62 -18.30
CA TYR A 165 16.33 10.73 -19.35
C TYR A 165 15.25 11.74 -18.99
N ILE A 166 14.68 12.38 -20.02
CA ILE A 166 13.37 13.04 -19.97
C ILE A 166 12.36 12.10 -20.60
N LYS A 167 11.25 11.84 -19.91
CA LYS A 167 10.19 10.97 -20.42
C LYS A 167 9.18 11.78 -21.23
N ARG A 168 9.07 11.49 -22.52
CA ARG A 168 8.11 12.09 -23.45
C ARG A 168 7.12 11.02 -23.92
N GLY A 169 6.01 10.90 -23.23
CA GLY A 169 5.04 9.81 -23.46
C GLY A 169 5.69 8.44 -23.21
N LYS A 170 5.91 7.64 -24.25
CA LYS A 170 6.59 6.34 -24.18
C LYS A 170 8.09 6.40 -24.43
N GLU A 171 8.59 7.50 -24.96
CA GLU A 171 9.98 7.66 -25.33
C GLU A 171 10.81 8.16 -24.15
N LEU A 172 12.02 7.64 -24.02
CA LEU A 172 13.05 8.10 -23.11
C LEU A 172 14.09 8.88 -23.93
N ILE A 173 14.17 10.19 -23.71
CA ILE A 173 15.15 11.07 -24.38
C ILE A 173 16.33 11.21 -23.43
N GLU A 174 17.51 10.74 -23.86
CA GLU A 174 18.74 10.83 -23.07
C GLU A 174 19.22 12.28 -22.99
N VAL A 175 19.61 12.70 -21.78
CA VAL A 175 20.15 14.03 -21.47
C VAL A 175 21.37 13.89 -20.59
N ASP A 176 22.27 14.88 -20.66
CA ASP A 176 23.51 14.85 -19.87
C ASP A 176 23.32 15.37 -18.45
N GLU A 177 22.43 16.34 -18.27
CA GLU A 177 22.12 16.92 -16.95
C GLU A 177 20.65 17.31 -16.80
N LEU A 178 20.22 17.44 -15.56
CA LEU A 178 18.93 17.96 -15.11
C LEU A 178 19.15 18.91 -13.93
N CYS A 179 18.43 20.04 -13.93
CA CYS A 179 18.54 21.10 -12.93
C CYS A 179 17.43 21.05 -11.90
N ALA A 180 17.60 21.77 -10.80
CA ALA A 180 16.56 21.93 -9.78
C ALA A 180 15.24 22.39 -10.38
N GLY A 181 14.16 21.66 -10.07
CA GLY A 181 12.83 21.85 -10.66
C GLY A 181 12.49 20.90 -11.81
N ASP A 182 13.47 20.28 -12.45
CA ASP A 182 13.26 19.34 -13.55
C ASP A 182 12.73 17.99 -13.06
N ILE A 183 11.93 17.36 -13.92
CA ILE A 183 11.48 15.98 -13.76
C ILE A 183 12.26 15.09 -14.72
N GLY A 184 12.97 14.13 -14.16
CA GLY A 184 13.76 13.16 -14.88
C GLY A 184 13.34 11.72 -14.66
N CYS A 185 14.01 10.85 -15.40
CA CYS A 185 13.86 9.40 -15.28
C CYS A 185 15.25 8.74 -15.25
N MET A 186 15.45 7.82 -14.34
CA MET A 186 16.59 6.90 -14.31
C MET A 186 16.10 5.45 -14.44
N THR A 187 16.91 4.63 -15.10
CA THR A 187 16.64 3.20 -15.25
C THR A 187 17.66 2.38 -14.48
N LYS A 188 17.25 1.19 -14.06
CA LYS A 188 18.16 0.19 -13.44
C LYS A 188 18.82 0.65 -12.14
N LEU A 189 18.16 1.51 -11.35
CA LEU A 189 18.60 1.75 -9.98
C LEU A 189 18.45 0.45 -9.16
N SER A 190 19.50 0.07 -8.42
CA SER A 190 19.57 -1.22 -7.73
C SER A 190 18.84 -1.21 -6.40
N HIS A 191 18.97 -0.12 -5.67
CA HIS A 191 18.52 -0.01 -4.27
C HIS A 191 17.39 0.98 -4.06
N SER A 192 17.05 1.79 -5.08
CA SER A 192 16.11 2.90 -4.93
C SER A 192 14.70 2.57 -5.39
N SER A 193 13.71 3.13 -4.72
CA SER A 193 12.27 2.94 -4.97
C SER A 193 11.51 4.26 -4.76
N THR A 194 10.20 4.24 -5.03
CA THR A 194 9.32 5.39 -4.74
C THR A 194 9.42 5.81 -3.26
N ASN A 195 9.44 7.09 -2.99
CA ASN A 195 9.67 7.76 -1.71
C ASN A 195 11.15 7.79 -1.24
N ASP A 196 12.09 7.31 -2.03
CA ASP A 196 13.49 7.45 -1.68
C ASP A 196 14.04 8.82 -2.10
N THR A 197 14.92 9.36 -1.27
CA THR A 197 15.71 10.56 -1.50
C THR A 197 17.13 10.16 -1.88
N LEU A 198 17.64 10.74 -2.96
CA LEU A 198 19.03 10.62 -3.36
C LEU A 198 19.72 12.00 -3.26
N CYS A 199 20.88 12.04 -2.62
CA CYS A 199 21.66 13.27 -2.45
C CYS A 199 23.15 12.99 -2.51
N THR A 200 23.98 14.05 -2.49
CA THR A 200 25.45 13.90 -2.33
C THR A 200 25.79 13.48 -0.89
N LEU A 201 26.94 12.84 -0.72
CA LEU A 201 27.42 12.37 0.59
C LEU A 201 27.60 13.51 1.60
N ASP A 202 27.95 14.70 1.12
CA ASP A 202 28.22 15.89 1.95
C ASP A 202 26.96 16.70 2.28
N TYR A 203 25.81 16.34 1.68
CA TYR A 203 24.54 17.05 1.87
C TYR A 203 23.40 16.03 2.10
N ARG A 204 23.36 15.49 3.31
CA ARG A 204 22.49 14.36 3.68
C ARG A 204 21.11 14.85 4.14
N MET A 205 20.28 15.17 3.16
CA MET A 205 18.90 15.64 3.38
C MET A 205 17.90 14.56 2.95
N LYS A 206 16.78 14.48 3.65
CA LYS A 206 15.69 13.54 3.38
C LYS A 206 14.39 14.30 3.19
N TYR A 207 13.73 14.05 2.07
CA TYR A 207 12.42 14.64 1.78
C TYR A 207 11.31 13.87 2.49
N GLN A 208 10.23 14.59 2.83
CA GLN A 208 9.04 13.95 3.39
C GLN A 208 8.44 12.96 2.38
N PRO A 209 8.09 11.75 2.82
CA PRO A 209 7.50 10.74 1.93
C PRO A 209 6.07 11.11 1.55
N ILE A 210 5.66 10.71 0.34
CA ILE A 210 4.26 10.75 -0.07
C ILE A 210 3.48 9.73 0.77
N HIS A 211 2.41 10.17 1.40
CA HIS A 211 1.51 9.29 2.14
C HIS A 211 0.50 8.64 1.20
N PHE A 212 0.66 7.35 0.98
CA PHE A 212 -0.26 6.56 0.18
C PHE A 212 -1.41 6.01 1.02
N SER A 213 -2.59 5.89 0.41
CA SER A 213 -3.75 5.27 1.04
C SER A 213 -3.48 3.81 1.35
N LYS A 214 -3.92 3.35 2.52
CA LYS A 214 -3.80 1.93 2.89
C LYS A 214 -4.76 1.07 2.07
N PRO A 215 -4.35 -0.13 1.66
CA PRO A 215 -5.21 -1.06 0.92
C PRO A 215 -6.16 -1.79 1.87
N TYR A 216 -7.41 -1.37 1.92
CA TYR A 216 -8.43 -2.00 2.78
C TYR A 216 -9.31 -3.03 2.06
N TYR A 217 -9.39 -2.97 0.73
CA TYR A 217 -10.23 -3.87 -0.04
C TYR A 217 -9.44 -5.07 -0.55
N GLY A 218 -9.79 -6.27 -0.06
CA GLY A 218 -9.08 -7.51 -0.38
C GLY A 218 -9.88 -8.49 -1.22
N LYS A 219 -9.21 -9.18 -2.13
CA LYS A 219 -9.72 -10.31 -2.91
C LYS A 219 -8.68 -11.42 -2.97
N ALA A 220 -9.16 -12.66 -3.07
CA ALA A 220 -8.30 -13.77 -3.43
C ALA A 220 -8.08 -13.77 -4.95
N ILE A 221 -6.82 -13.98 -5.36
CA ILE A 221 -6.43 -14.04 -6.76
C ILE A 221 -6.06 -15.47 -7.15
N GLN A 222 -6.55 -15.92 -8.28
CA GLN A 222 -6.35 -17.27 -8.77
C GLN A 222 -6.00 -17.27 -10.26
N PRO A 223 -5.15 -18.18 -10.73
CA PRO A 223 -4.86 -18.33 -12.15
C PRO A 223 -6.11 -18.81 -12.92
N ILE A 224 -6.22 -18.36 -14.17
CA ILE A 224 -7.15 -18.93 -15.14
C ILE A 224 -6.37 -19.91 -16.01
N GLY A 225 -6.77 -21.20 -16.00
CA GLY A 225 -6.08 -22.25 -16.74
C GLY A 225 -4.77 -22.72 -16.12
N LYS A 226 -3.77 -23.04 -16.97
CA LYS A 226 -2.48 -23.58 -16.54
C LYS A 226 -1.42 -22.53 -16.16
N ALA A 227 -1.82 -21.29 -15.87
CA ALA A 227 -0.88 -20.28 -15.42
C ALA A 227 -0.31 -20.68 -14.05
N ASN A 228 1.02 -20.67 -13.92
CA ASN A 228 1.70 -20.99 -12.68
C ASN A 228 1.47 -19.91 -11.62
N GLU A 229 1.22 -20.30 -10.39
CA GLU A 229 1.11 -19.38 -9.23
C GLU A 229 2.36 -18.50 -9.07
N GLU A 230 3.54 -19.04 -9.39
CA GLU A 230 4.82 -18.32 -9.38
C GLU A 230 4.84 -17.14 -10.37
N LYS A 231 4.22 -17.29 -11.56
CA LYS A 231 4.11 -16.18 -12.52
C LYS A 231 3.20 -15.06 -12.01
N ILE A 232 2.13 -15.42 -11.31
CA ILE A 232 1.23 -14.45 -10.67
C ILE A 232 2.00 -13.67 -9.62
N ALA A 233 2.69 -14.36 -8.71
CA ALA A 233 3.49 -13.72 -7.67
C ALA A 233 4.54 -12.77 -8.27
N SER A 234 5.29 -13.22 -9.30
CA SER A 234 6.27 -12.39 -9.99
C SER A 234 5.65 -11.16 -10.67
N GLY A 235 4.50 -11.32 -11.34
CA GLY A 235 3.77 -10.22 -11.97
C GLY A 235 3.26 -9.19 -10.94
N ILE A 236 2.70 -9.68 -9.83
CA ILE A 236 2.22 -8.83 -8.74
C ILE A 236 3.38 -8.11 -8.06
N THR A 237 4.51 -8.78 -7.78
CA THR A 237 5.70 -8.13 -7.19
C THR A 237 6.14 -6.91 -8.00
N ARG A 238 6.13 -7.01 -9.32
CA ARG A 238 6.43 -5.87 -10.21
C ARG A 238 5.39 -4.76 -10.10
N LEU A 239 4.10 -5.09 -9.95
CA LEU A 239 3.06 -4.08 -9.76
C LEU A 239 3.13 -3.42 -8.38
N LEU A 240 3.57 -4.13 -7.34
CA LEU A 240 3.84 -3.56 -6.01
C LEU A 240 4.99 -2.55 -6.02
N GLU A 241 5.96 -2.70 -6.91
CA GLU A 241 7.00 -1.68 -7.11
C GLU A 241 6.43 -0.41 -7.76
N GLU A 242 5.42 -0.56 -8.64
CA GLU A 242 4.76 0.53 -9.36
C GLU A 242 3.71 1.24 -8.50
N ASP A 243 3.01 0.52 -7.63
CA ASP A 243 1.85 0.99 -6.89
C ASP A 243 1.94 0.65 -5.40
N GLN A 244 2.24 1.66 -4.59
CA GLN A 244 2.39 1.55 -3.14
C GLN A 244 1.04 1.39 -2.39
N THR A 245 -0.08 1.52 -3.09
CA THR A 245 -1.44 1.30 -2.53
C THR A 245 -1.92 -0.14 -2.68
N LEU A 246 -1.04 -1.03 -3.17
CA LEU A 246 -1.28 -2.46 -3.26
C LEU A 246 -0.57 -3.22 -2.14
N LYS A 247 -1.18 -4.29 -1.67
CA LYS A 247 -0.55 -5.28 -0.79
C LYS A 247 -0.86 -6.68 -1.32
N PHE A 248 0.11 -7.58 -1.22
CA PHE A 248 -0.05 -8.98 -1.59
C PHE A 248 0.46 -9.88 -0.48
N GLU A 249 -0.30 -10.92 -0.16
CA GLU A 249 0.09 -11.89 0.86
C GLU A 249 -0.41 -13.30 0.52
N ASN A 250 0.32 -14.30 0.99
CA ASN A 250 -0.10 -15.68 0.95
C ASN A 250 -0.74 -16.04 2.29
N ASN A 251 -2.04 -16.27 2.31
CA ASN A 251 -2.73 -16.76 3.48
C ASN A 251 -2.55 -18.29 3.56
N HIS A 252 -1.65 -18.74 4.42
CA HIS A 252 -1.32 -20.16 4.58
C HIS A 252 -2.46 -20.97 5.16
N GLU A 253 -3.34 -20.36 5.95
CA GLU A 253 -4.46 -21.02 6.60
C GLU A 253 -5.58 -21.33 5.61
N THR A 254 -5.99 -20.35 4.82
CA THR A 254 -7.01 -20.50 3.78
C THR A 254 -6.46 -21.04 2.47
N LYS A 255 -5.13 -21.17 2.36
CA LYS A 255 -4.40 -21.54 1.15
C LYS A 255 -4.77 -20.67 -0.05
N GLN A 256 -4.91 -19.37 0.19
CA GLN A 256 -5.24 -18.40 -0.84
C GLN A 256 -4.14 -17.36 -0.98
N GLN A 257 -3.87 -16.95 -2.21
CA GLN A 257 -3.13 -15.74 -2.51
C GLN A 257 -4.12 -14.58 -2.48
N CYS A 258 -3.84 -13.57 -1.65
CA CYS A 258 -4.72 -12.42 -1.44
C CYS A 258 -4.04 -11.14 -1.91
N ILE A 259 -4.79 -10.34 -2.65
CA ILE A 259 -4.37 -9.03 -3.09
C ILE A 259 -5.32 -7.98 -2.51
N TYR A 260 -4.73 -6.90 -2.01
CA TYR A 260 -5.47 -5.79 -1.42
C TYR A 260 -5.18 -4.51 -2.20
N GLY A 261 -6.19 -3.67 -2.32
CA GLY A 261 -6.13 -2.37 -2.96
C GLY A 261 -7.12 -1.40 -2.31
N ILE A 262 -7.30 -0.24 -2.93
CA ILE A 262 -8.20 0.80 -2.43
C ILE A 262 -9.68 0.41 -2.65
N GLY A 263 -10.00 -0.31 -3.74
CA GLY A 263 -11.38 -0.69 -4.10
C GLY A 263 -11.42 -1.70 -5.23
N ASP A 264 -12.62 -2.05 -5.66
CA ASP A 264 -12.90 -3.04 -6.70
C ASP A 264 -12.33 -2.63 -8.08
N ILE A 265 -12.59 -1.41 -8.54
CA ILE A 265 -12.05 -0.86 -9.80
C ILE A 265 -10.52 -0.88 -9.79
N HIS A 266 -9.90 -0.59 -8.65
CA HIS A 266 -8.45 -0.66 -8.52
C HIS A 266 -7.94 -2.08 -8.76
N LEU A 267 -8.52 -3.10 -8.12
CA LEU A 267 -8.12 -4.48 -8.31
C LEU A 267 -8.42 -5.00 -9.73
N GLU A 268 -9.53 -4.57 -10.35
CA GLU A 268 -9.81 -4.85 -11.77
C GLU A 268 -8.74 -4.25 -12.70
N SER A 269 -8.28 -3.02 -12.41
CA SER A 269 -7.16 -2.40 -13.12
C SER A 269 -5.87 -3.23 -12.99
N VAL A 270 -5.59 -3.79 -11.80
CA VAL A 270 -4.46 -4.70 -11.58
C VAL A 270 -4.58 -5.96 -12.45
N VAL A 271 -5.75 -6.58 -12.51
CA VAL A 271 -6.03 -7.73 -13.39
C VAL A 271 -5.78 -7.38 -14.86
N ALA A 272 -6.29 -6.21 -15.31
CA ALA A 272 -6.06 -5.73 -16.66
C ALA A 272 -4.56 -5.48 -16.96
N LYS A 273 -3.81 -4.92 -16.01
CA LYS A 273 -2.35 -4.73 -16.12
C LYS A 273 -1.60 -6.06 -16.17
N LEU A 274 -1.96 -7.05 -15.33
CA LEU A 274 -1.37 -8.40 -15.37
C LEU A 274 -1.56 -9.05 -16.74
N LYS A 275 -2.76 -8.93 -17.31
CA LYS A 275 -3.05 -9.45 -18.65
C LYS A 275 -2.33 -8.71 -19.75
N SER A 276 -2.40 -7.37 -19.78
CA SER A 276 -1.86 -6.55 -20.87
C SER A 276 -0.33 -6.51 -20.87
N LYS A 277 0.29 -6.25 -19.69
CA LYS A 277 1.74 -6.10 -19.56
C LYS A 277 2.48 -7.45 -19.46
N PHE A 278 1.96 -8.38 -18.65
CA PHE A 278 2.69 -9.62 -18.30
C PHE A 278 2.12 -10.89 -18.93
N LYS A 279 0.99 -10.78 -19.66
CA LYS A 279 0.30 -11.93 -20.32
C LYS A 279 -0.13 -12.99 -19.30
N ILE A 280 -0.56 -12.57 -18.13
CA ILE A 280 -1.03 -13.41 -17.02
C ILE A 280 -2.54 -13.24 -16.89
N ASP A 281 -3.30 -14.29 -17.14
CA ASP A 281 -4.75 -14.30 -16.96
C ASP A 281 -5.08 -14.79 -15.54
N VAL A 282 -5.80 -13.96 -14.79
CA VAL A 282 -6.21 -14.23 -13.40
C VAL A 282 -7.67 -13.88 -13.19
N LYS A 283 -8.28 -14.47 -12.17
CA LYS A 283 -9.59 -14.09 -11.67
C LYS A 283 -9.54 -13.72 -10.20
N LEU A 284 -10.38 -12.80 -9.82
CA LEU A 284 -10.61 -12.42 -8.42
C LEU A 284 -11.79 -13.20 -7.86
N SER A 285 -11.72 -13.56 -6.59
CA SER A 285 -12.80 -14.21 -5.84
C SER A 285 -12.83 -13.68 -4.41
N ASN A 286 -13.89 -13.96 -3.68
CA ASN A 286 -13.95 -13.59 -2.27
C ASN A 286 -12.91 -14.35 -1.47
N MET A 287 -12.32 -13.67 -0.49
CA MET A 287 -11.43 -14.31 0.47
C MET A 287 -12.24 -15.24 1.39
N LYS A 288 -11.64 -16.35 1.75
CA LYS A 288 -12.19 -17.23 2.80
C LYS A 288 -11.91 -16.60 4.15
N VAL A 289 -12.89 -16.64 5.02
CA VAL A 289 -12.74 -16.17 6.40
C VAL A 289 -12.01 -17.24 7.21
N SER A 290 -10.98 -16.85 7.95
CA SER A 290 -10.25 -17.72 8.87
C SER A 290 -11.01 -17.82 10.20
N TYR A 291 -12.07 -18.60 10.20
CA TYR A 291 -12.84 -18.83 11.43
C TYR A 291 -12.01 -19.51 12.51
N ARG A 292 -12.45 -19.37 13.76
CA ARG A 292 -11.99 -20.13 14.92
C ARG A 292 -13.18 -20.82 15.56
N GLU A 293 -12.89 -21.87 16.30
CA GLU A 293 -13.89 -22.52 17.17
C GLU A 293 -13.63 -22.13 18.63
N THR A 294 -14.68 -22.10 19.44
CA THR A 294 -14.59 -21.99 20.89
C THR A 294 -15.76 -22.71 21.53
N ILE A 295 -15.75 -22.82 22.88
CA ILE A 295 -16.80 -23.44 23.66
C ILE A 295 -17.46 -22.42 24.56
N ARG A 296 -18.77 -22.63 24.89
CA ARG A 296 -19.53 -21.74 25.77
C ARG A 296 -19.87 -22.36 27.12
N LYS A 297 -19.83 -23.67 27.22
CA LYS A 297 -20.16 -24.42 28.43
C LYS A 297 -18.98 -25.24 28.91
N SER A 298 -19.00 -25.58 30.19
CA SER A 298 -18.05 -26.52 30.78
C SER A 298 -18.67 -27.92 30.80
N TYR A 299 -17.85 -28.92 30.51
CA TYR A 299 -18.28 -30.31 30.59
C TYR A 299 -17.12 -31.22 30.91
N THR A 300 -17.39 -32.24 31.75
CA THR A 300 -16.43 -33.30 32.07
C THR A 300 -16.76 -34.53 31.24
N GLN A 301 -15.80 -34.98 30.47
CA GLN A 301 -15.91 -36.16 29.63
C GLN A 301 -14.94 -37.23 30.09
N ARG A 302 -15.43 -38.47 30.25
CA ARG A 302 -14.60 -39.64 30.45
C ARG A 302 -14.64 -40.51 29.21
N THR A 303 -13.47 -40.86 28.67
CA THR A 303 -13.37 -41.65 27.44
C THR A 303 -12.25 -42.68 27.53
N LYS A 304 -12.59 -43.89 27.10
CA LYS A 304 -11.71 -45.05 27.09
C LYS A 304 -11.36 -45.46 25.66
N PHE A 305 -10.09 -45.52 25.39
CA PHE A 305 -9.57 -46.14 24.16
C PHE A 305 -9.06 -47.54 24.45
N LYS A 306 -9.68 -48.56 23.83
CA LYS A 306 -9.25 -49.95 23.90
C LYS A 306 -9.25 -50.56 22.50
N LYS A 307 -8.09 -51.04 22.07
CA LYS A 307 -7.94 -51.76 20.80
C LYS A 307 -7.11 -53.00 21.02
N GLN A 308 -7.64 -54.17 20.63
CA GLN A 308 -6.96 -55.44 20.74
C GLN A 308 -6.96 -56.11 19.34
N SER A 309 -5.77 -56.21 18.73
CA SER A 309 -5.61 -56.79 17.40
C SER A 309 -4.38 -57.70 17.41
N GLY A 310 -4.47 -58.86 18.10
CA GLY A 310 -3.43 -59.86 18.14
C GLY A 310 -2.10 -59.39 18.76
N GLY A 311 -1.65 -59.96 19.88
CA GLY A 311 -0.46 -59.54 20.58
C GLY A 311 -0.74 -58.47 21.67
N HIS A 312 0.16 -57.48 21.86
CA HIS A 312 -0.03 -56.40 22.80
C HIS A 312 -1.24 -55.52 22.43
N GLY A 313 -2.16 -55.31 23.37
CA GLY A 313 -3.31 -54.41 23.23
C GLY A 313 -2.88 -52.93 23.33
N GLN A 314 -3.82 -52.04 23.03
CA GLN A 314 -3.67 -50.59 23.27
C GLN A 314 -4.75 -50.17 24.25
N TYR A 315 -4.38 -49.51 25.36
CA TYR A 315 -5.30 -49.08 26.39
C TYR A 315 -4.93 -47.69 26.91
N GLY A 316 -5.91 -46.83 27.01
CA GLY A 316 -5.81 -45.55 27.68
C GLY A 316 -7.19 -45.02 28.03
N GLU A 317 -7.37 -44.54 29.25
CA GLU A 317 -8.62 -43.90 29.68
C GLU A 317 -8.30 -42.57 30.35
N VAL A 318 -9.01 -41.55 29.97
CA VAL A 318 -8.87 -40.18 30.49
C VAL A 318 -10.21 -39.58 30.85
N GLU A 319 -10.26 -38.82 31.95
CA GLU A 319 -11.37 -37.97 32.33
C GLU A 319 -10.90 -36.53 32.39
N ILE A 320 -11.47 -35.68 31.49
CA ILE A 320 -11.00 -34.32 31.30
C ILE A 320 -12.19 -33.37 31.45
N LEU A 321 -12.00 -32.36 32.28
CA LEU A 321 -12.89 -31.19 32.37
C LEU A 321 -12.44 -30.13 31.36
N PHE A 322 -13.35 -29.75 30.46
CA PHE A 322 -13.16 -28.67 29.52
C PHE A 322 -13.97 -27.47 29.97
N GLU A 323 -13.33 -26.29 29.99
CA GLU A 323 -13.93 -25.03 30.43
C GLU A 323 -13.56 -23.89 29.48
N PRO A 324 -14.47 -22.93 29.18
CA PRO A 324 -14.13 -21.75 28.44
C PRO A 324 -13.30 -20.76 29.27
N THR A 325 -12.18 -20.29 28.77
CA THR A 325 -11.34 -19.29 29.44
C THR A 325 -11.74 -17.84 29.10
N LYS A 326 -12.45 -17.61 27.99
CA LYS A 326 -12.74 -16.30 27.42
C LYS A 326 -11.48 -15.50 27.02
N ASP A 327 -10.31 -16.08 27.15
CA ASP A 327 -9.05 -15.53 26.62
C ASP A 327 -8.73 -16.15 25.26
N TYR A 328 -9.05 -15.43 24.20
CA TYR A 328 -8.83 -15.88 22.83
C TYR A 328 -7.42 -15.60 22.31
N SER A 329 -6.53 -15.05 23.12
CA SER A 329 -5.11 -14.89 22.78
C SER A 329 -4.36 -16.23 22.80
N GLN A 330 -4.88 -17.22 23.53
CA GLN A 330 -4.33 -18.55 23.66
C GLN A 330 -5.31 -19.62 23.13
N SER A 331 -4.77 -20.62 22.46
CA SER A 331 -5.58 -21.73 21.95
C SER A 331 -6.10 -22.59 23.10
N TYR A 332 -5.21 -22.99 23.99
CA TYR A 332 -5.57 -23.84 25.14
C TYR A 332 -4.70 -23.53 26.35
N THR A 333 -5.21 -23.98 27.51
CA THR A 333 -4.45 -24.13 28.78
C THR A 333 -4.64 -25.55 29.27
N PHE A 334 -3.54 -26.26 29.59
CA PHE A 334 -3.60 -27.62 30.17
C PHE A 334 -3.27 -27.58 31.63
N LYS A 335 -4.11 -28.26 32.45
CA LYS A 335 -3.92 -28.44 33.88
C LYS A 335 -4.05 -29.89 34.25
N GLU A 336 -3.33 -30.31 35.28
CA GLU A 336 -3.39 -31.66 35.87
C GLU A 336 -3.90 -31.60 37.31
N LYS A 337 -4.90 -32.40 37.64
CA LYS A 337 -5.46 -32.57 39.00
C LYS A 337 -5.73 -34.04 39.28
N VAL A 338 -4.90 -34.95 38.75
CA VAL A 338 -5.06 -36.39 38.94
C VAL A 338 -4.73 -36.77 40.40
N PHE A 339 -5.64 -37.48 41.06
CA PHE A 339 -5.46 -37.96 42.40
C PHE A 339 -5.12 -39.46 42.40
N GLY A 340 -4.30 -39.91 43.37
CA GLY A 340 -4.02 -41.35 43.60
C GLY A 340 -3.20 -42.05 42.50
N GLY A 341 -2.63 -41.33 41.51
CA GLY A 341 -1.81 -41.92 40.43
C GLY A 341 -2.61 -42.75 39.43
N ALA A 342 -3.90 -42.47 39.25
CA ALA A 342 -4.79 -43.18 38.33
C ALA A 342 -4.27 -43.09 36.85
N VAL A 343 -3.61 -42.00 36.48
CA VAL A 343 -2.82 -41.86 35.26
C VAL A 343 -1.38 -41.59 35.68
N PRO A 344 -0.41 -42.42 35.29
CA PRO A 344 1.01 -42.16 35.54
C PRO A 344 1.48 -40.84 34.89
N LYS A 345 2.29 -40.08 35.64
CA LYS A 345 2.81 -38.76 35.17
C LYS A 345 3.55 -38.84 33.81
N ALA A 346 4.14 -39.97 33.49
CA ALA A 346 4.81 -40.22 32.22
C ALA A 346 3.86 -40.06 31.01
N TYR A 347 2.54 -40.20 31.18
CA TYR A 347 1.56 -40.08 30.09
C TYR A 347 0.92 -38.69 29.99
N PHE A 348 1.17 -37.78 30.94
CA PHE A 348 0.63 -36.39 30.86
C PHE A 348 1.05 -35.66 29.61
N PRO A 349 2.33 -35.72 29.14
CA PRO A 349 2.71 -35.12 27.89
C PRO A 349 1.98 -35.72 26.69
N ALA A 350 1.62 -36.98 26.71
CA ALA A 350 0.87 -37.65 25.66
C ALA A 350 -0.60 -37.16 25.60
N VAL A 351 -1.23 -36.96 26.80
CA VAL A 351 -2.54 -36.36 26.90
C VAL A 351 -2.54 -34.93 26.35
N GLU A 352 -1.55 -34.12 26.73
CA GLU A 352 -1.43 -32.76 26.21
C GLU A 352 -1.18 -32.72 24.70
N LYS A 353 -0.33 -33.62 24.15
CA LYS A 353 -0.15 -33.75 22.68
C LYS A 353 -1.47 -34.09 21.99
N GLY A 354 -2.30 -34.98 22.56
CA GLY A 354 -3.62 -35.27 22.01
C GLY A 354 -4.56 -34.07 22.03
N LEU A 355 -4.50 -33.26 23.08
CA LEU A 355 -5.25 -32.01 23.15
C LEU A 355 -4.76 -30.99 22.08
N ILE A 356 -3.45 -30.80 21.94
CA ILE A 356 -2.88 -29.89 20.94
C ILE A 356 -3.35 -30.21 19.51
N GLU A 357 -3.35 -31.50 19.15
CA GLU A 357 -3.81 -31.91 17.82
C GLU A 357 -5.33 -31.68 17.67
N SER A 358 -6.12 -32.01 18.69
CA SER A 358 -7.56 -31.78 18.66
C SER A 358 -7.94 -30.31 18.55
N VAL A 359 -7.24 -29.45 19.28
CA VAL A 359 -7.46 -27.98 19.26
C VAL A 359 -7.06 -27.38 17.90
N LYS A 360 -6.04 -27.92 17.24
CA LYS A 360 -5.64 -27.46 15.90
C LYS A 360 -6.67 -27.80 14.83
N GLU A 361 -7.28 -28.97 14.92
CA GLU A 361 -8.19 -29.49 13.91
C GLU A 361 -9.64 -29.01 14.11
N GLY A 362 -10.05 -28.73 15.36
CA GLY A 362 -11.44 -28.38 15.67
C GLY A 362 -12.45 -29.49 15.38
N VAL A 363 -13.74 -29.21 15.55
CA VAL A 363 -14.80 -30.24 15.39
C VAL A 363 -16.00 -29.76 14.57
N ILE A 364 -16.33 -28.45 14.58
CA ILE A 364 -17.51 -27.92 13.86
C ILE A 364 -17.23 -27.78 12.38
N GLY A 365 -16.19 -27.01 12.05
CA GLY A 365 -15.81 -26.67 10.68
C GLY A 365 -14.34 -26.98 10.38
N HIS A 366 -13.68 -27.71 11.27
CA HIS A 366 -12.24 -27.98 11.20
C HIS A 366 -11.38 -26.71 11.28
N TYR A 367 -11.81 -25.75 12.12
CA TYR A 367 -11.05 -24.55 12.43
C TYR A 367 -10.35 -24.68 13.79
N PRO A 368 -9.18 -24.05 13.97
CA PRO A 368 -8.48 -24.07 15.24
C PRO A 368 -9.35 -23.56 16.39
N VAL A 369 -9.28 -24.21 17.54
CA VAL A 369 -10.03 -23.85 18.75
C VAL A 369 -9.23 -22.84 19.57
N LEU A 370 -9.90 -21.82 20.11
CA LEU A 370 -9.35 -20.81 21.00
C LEU A 370 -10.08 -20.78 22.34
N GLY A 371 -9.36 -20.37 23.38
CA GLY A 371 -9.95 -20.04 24.68
C GLY A 371 -10.51 -21.24 25.44
N ILE A 372 -9.82 -22.39 25.41
CA ILE A 372 -10.22 -23.58 26.13
C ILE A 372 -9.22 -23.95 27.26
N GLN A 373 -9.71 -24.28 28.43
CA GLN A 373 -8.95 -24.90 29.50
C GLN A 373 -9.33 -26.38 29.58
N ALA A 374 -8.35 -27.26 29.54
CA ALA A 374 -8.52 -28.69 29.73
C ALA A 374 -7.82 -29.10 31.03
N THR A 375 -8.58 -29.67 31.99
CA THR A 375 -8.05 -30.17 33.26
C THR A 375 -8.19 -31.68 33.28
N LEU A 376 -7.07 -32.42 33.32
CA LEU A 376 -7.06 -33.85 33.48
C LEU A 376 -7.39 -34.16 34.95
N LEU A 377 -8.53 -34.83 35.19
CA LEU A 377 -9.03 -35.12 36.54
C LEU A 377 -8.72 -36.55 36.97
N ASP A 378 -8.97 -37.53 36.10
CA ASP A 378 -8.85 -38.94 36.38
C ASP A 378 -8.60 -39.76 35.13
N GLY A 379 -8.44 -41.06 35.25
CA GLY A 379 -8.28 -41.98 34.16
C GLY A 379 -7.92 -43.38 34.66
N SER A 380 -7.53 -44.26 33.76
CA SER A 380 -6.96 -45.53 34.13
C SER A 380 -5.92 -46.01 33.10
N TYR A 381 -4.99 -46.81 33.57
CA TYR A 381 -3.96 -47.41 32.74
C TYR A 381 -3.90 -48.92 32.94
N HIS A 382 -3.36 -49.60 31.96
CA HIS A 382 -3.06 -51.03 32.04
C HIS A 382 -1.56 -51.23 31.97
N SER A 383 -1.00 -52.03 32.90
CA SER A 383 0.46 -52.17 33.06
C SER A 383 1.20 -52.67 31.80
N VAL A 384 0.51 -53.38 30.90
CA VAL A 384 1.11 -53.98 29.68
C VAL A 384 0.63 -53.27 28.40
N ASP A 385 -0.65 -52.84 28.31
CA ASP A 385 -1.28 -52.37 27.10
C ASP A 385 -1.32 -50.83 26.99
N SER A 386 -0.92 -50.10 28.03
CA SER A 386 -0.89 -48.65 27.98
C SER A 386 0.37 -48.11 27.29
N SER A 387 0.17 -47.11 26.44
CA SER A 387 1.24 -46.42 25.71
C SER A 387 0.93 -44.94 25.56
N GLU A 388 1.93 -44.12 25.27
CA GLU A 388 1.75 -42.70 24.93
C GLU A 388 0.74 -42.51 23.79
N GLN A 389 0.82 -43.36 22.77
CA GLN A 389 -0.09 -43.30 21.62
C GLN A 389 -1.55 -43.62 22.01
N ALA A 390 -1.76 -44.57 22.97
CA ALA A 390 -3.09 -44.91 23.47
C ALA A 390 -3.70 -43.74 24.24
N PHE A 391 -2.96 -43.05 25.11
CA PHE A 391 -3.41 -41.88 25.85
C PHE A 391 -3.66 -40.69 24.94
N LYS A 392 -2.79 -40.45 23.98
CA LYS A 392 -2.99 -39.43 22.93
C LYS A 392 -4.31 -39.65 22.20
N THR A 393 -4.56 -40.87 21.70
CA THR A 393 -5.80 -41.24 21.02
C THR A 393 -7.02 -41.14 21.93
N ALA A 394 -6.92 -41.56 23.17
CA ALA A 394 -8.00 -41.43 24.15
C ALA A 394 -8.37 -39.97 24.38
N THR A 395 -7.39 -39.07 24.46
CA THR A 395 -7.61 -37.61 24.59
C THR A 395 -8.30 -37.02 23.37
N MET A 396 -7.86 -37.38 22.16
CA MET A 396 -8.51 -36.91 20.91
C MET A 396 -9.98 -37.37 20.86
N MET A 397 -10.27 -38.61 21.25
CA MET A 397 -11.64 -39.12 21.31
C MET A 397 -12.44 -38.39 22.39
N CYS A 398 -11.85 -38.17 23.57
CA CYS A 398 -12.45 -37.45 24.67
C CYS A 398 -12.85 -36.03 24.28
N PHE A 399 -11.96 -35.29 23.63
CA PHE A 399 -12.25 -33.95 23.12
C PHE A 399 -13.40 -33.96 22.11
N LYS A 400 -13.37 -34.87 21.15
CA LYS A 400 -14.42 -34.98 20.12
C LYS A 400 -15.80 -35.30 20.70
N GLU A 401 -15.86 -36.16 21.71
CA GLU A 401 -17.09 -36.49 22.43
C GLU A 401 -17.57 -35.32 23.29
N ALA A 402 -16.67 -34.67 24.03
CA ALA A 402 -16.98 -33.53 24.88
C ALA A 402 -17.56 -32.35 24.08
N MET A 403 -17.06 -32.10 22.87
CA MET A 403 -17.53 -31.00 22.00
C MET A 403 -19.04 -31.07 21.74
N LYS A 404 -19.67 -32.24 21.80
CA LYS A 404 -21.14 -32.39 21.64
C LYS A 404 -21.93 -31.75 22.79
N HIS A 405 -21.30 -31.55 23.95
CA HIS A 405 -21.92 -31.05 25.19
C HIS A 405 -21.41 -29.67 25.60
N LEU A 406 -20.33 -29.19 24.98
CA LEU A 406 -19.64 -27.95 25.32
C LEU A 406 -20.27 -26.69 24.67
N ASP A 407 -21.36 -26.85 23.90
CA ASP A 407 -22.00 -25.75 23.14
C ASP A 407 -20.98 -24.98 22.30
N PRO A 408 -20.32 -25.66 21.35
CA PRO A 408 -19.29 -25.05 20.57
C PRO A 408 -19.85 -24.03 19.55
N CYS A 409 -19.10 -22.96 19.27
CA CYS A 409 -19.47 -21.93 18.30
C CYS A 409 -18.28 -21.47 17.47
N LEU A 410 -18.57 -20.87 16.32
CA LEU A 410 -17.58 -20.23 15.47
C LEU A 410 -17.33 -18.80 15.94
N LEU A 411 -16.07 -18.40 15.89
CA LEU A 411 -15.62 -17.03 16.05
C LEU A 411 -15.16 -16.53 14.69
N GLU A 412 -15.63 -15.34 14.35
CA GLU A 412 -15.20 -14.61 13.16
C GLU A 412 -14.18 -13.55 13.59
N PRO A 413 -13.04 -13.38 12.86
CA PRO A 413 -12.12 -12.30 13.14
C PRO A 413 -12.79 -10.97 12.82
N TYR A 414 -12.63 -10.02 13.75
CA TYR A 414 -13.22 -8.68 13.63
C TYR A 414 -12.12 -7.64 13.45
#